data_5a8a77709bf80f71cff0a56b4a394df2
#
_entry.id   5a8a77709bf80f71cff0a56b4a394df2
#
_cell.length_a   1.000
_cell.length_b   1.000
_cell.length_c   1.000
_cell.angle_alpha   90.00
_cell.angle_beta   90.00
_cell.angle_gamma   90.00
#
_symmetry.space_group_name_H-M   'P 1'
#
loop_
_entity.id
_entity.type
_entity.pdbx_description
1 polymer ?
#
loop_
_entity_poly.entity_id
_entity_poly.type
_entity_poly.pdbx_seq_one_letter_code
_entity_poly.pdbx_strand_id
1 'polypeptide(L)'
;MSENPFSLWVYLSQSPLLWLTVTLLTYAIADAFSLATHRHPLANPVLHSMWIIAAFLLLTGTSYTTYFGGAQFVHFLLGPATVALAVPLYENRKAVLAAILPMLVALVVGSLTAIISVVVLAEAAGLPRGVVLALTPKSVTAGVAMGISESLHADPSLTAVAVVLTGIMGAVIVTPLMNRIGITDFRARGFAVGIAAHGIGTARAFQVDAVAGVFAGIAMSLNALVTSLLVPLAATLLVRGP
;
A
#
# COMPACT_ATOMS: atom_id res chain seq x y z
N MET A 1 20.90 34.93 -27.52
CA MET A 1 19.68 34.12 -27.73
C MET A 1 19.16 33.76 -26.35
N SER A 2 18.13 34.45 -25.86
CA SER A 2 17.48 34.07 -24.60
C SER A 2 16.66 32.80 -24.88
N GLU A 3 17.17 31.66 -24.47
CA GLU A 3 16.39 30.43 -24.51
C GLU A 3 15.14 30.65 -23.66
N ASN A 4 13.99 30.54 -24.27
CA ASN A 4 12.72 30.71 -23.60
C ASN A 4 12.62 29.56 -22.53
N PRO A 5 12.50 29.88 -21.23
CA PRO A 5 12.42 28.84 -20.19
C PRO A 5 11.29 27.83 -20.44
N PHE A 6 10.27 28.20 -21.20
CA PHE A 6 9.22 27.30 -21.67
C PHE A 6 9.71 26.22 -22.64
N SER A 7 10.67 26.52 -23.53
CA SER A 7 11.22 25.52 -24.47
C SER A 7 12.06 24.48 -23.73
N LEU A 8 12.83 24.91 -22.72
CA LEU A 8 13.60 24.00 -21.87
C LEU A 8 12.69 23.08 -21.07
N TRP A 9 11.59 23.61 -20.49
CA TRP A 9 10.62 22.81 -19.77
C TRP A 9 9.95 21.74 -20.67
N VAL A 10 9.51 22.12 -21.87
CA VAL A 10 8.91 21.20 -22.85
C VAL A 10 9.85 20.06 -23.18
N TYR A 11 11.15 20.35 -23.37
CA TYR A 11 12.16 19.33 -23.63
C TYR A 11 12.41 18.43 -22.40
N LEU A 12 12.62 19.00 -21.24
CA LEU A 12 12.90 18.25 -20.03
C LEU A 12 11.72 17.39 -19.57
N SER A 13 10.49 17.89 -19.70
CA SER A 13 9.29 17.17 -19.29
C SER A 13 9.03 15.88 -20.09
N GLN A 14 9.65 15.72 -21.25
CA GLN A 14 9.63 14.48 -22.04
C GLN A 14 10.66 13.45 -21.54
N SER A 15 11.61 13.85 -20.67
CA SER A 15 12.69 12.98 -20.22
C SER A 15 12.24 12.08 -19.06
N PRO A 16 12.32 10.74 -19.19
CA PRO A 16 12.07 9.83 -18.07
C PRO A 16 12.97 10.08 -16.84
N LEU A 17 14.21 10.55 -17.07
CA LEU A 17 15.16 10.85 -15.99
C LEU A 17 14.70 12.02 -15.11
N LEU A 18 14.02 13.01 -15.69
CA LEU A 18 13.43 14.09 -14.91
C LEU A 18 12.42 13.52 -13.89
N TRP A 19 11.51 12.70 -14.35
CA TRP A 19 10.43 12.16 -13.52
C TRP A 19 10.93 11.15 -12.49
N LEU A 20 11.94 10.36 -12.82
CA LEU A 20 12.64 9.52 -11.85
C LEU A 20 13.27 10.41 -10.75
N THR A 21 13.99 11.46 -11.15
CA THR A 21 14.64 12.39 -10.22
C THR A 21 13.61 13.10 -9.33
N VAL A 22 12.52 13.61 -9.92
CA VAL A 22 11.42 14.24 -9.18
C VAL A 22 10.83 13.27 -8.14
N THR A 23 10.61 12.02 -8.52
CA THR A 23 10.07 11.00 -7.60
C THR A 23 11.00 10.76 -6.42
N LEU A 24 12.29 10.55 -6.70
CA LEU A 24 13.29 10.27 -5.65
C LEU A 24 13.51 11.47 -4.73
N LEU A 25 13.64 12.68 -5.29
CA LEU A 25 13.82 13.90 -4.51
C LEU A 25 12.60 14.21 -3.65
N THR A 26 11.40 14.07 -4.21
CA THR A 26 10.16 14.32 -3.48
C THR A 26 10.03 13.34 -2.30
N TYR A 27 10.36 12.07 -2.52
CA TYR A 27 10.38 11.09 -1.42
C TYR A 27 11.44 11.42 -0.37
N ALA A 28 12.65 11.80 -0.79
CA ALA A 28 13.73 12.17 0.12
C ALA A 28 13.36 13.39 0.99
N ILE A 29 12.72 14.41 0.40
CA ILE A 29 12.23 15.58 1.11
C ILE A 29 11.14 15.18 2.12
N ALA A 30 10.18 14.36 1.70
CA ALA A 30 9.11 13.86 2.56
C ALA A 30 9.65 12.99 3.70
N ASP A 31 10.69 12.19 3.45
CA ASP A 31 11.34 11.38 4.48
C ASP A 31 12.14 12.25 5.47
N ALA A 32 12.86 13.26 4.99
CA ALA A 32 13.53 14.25 5.84
C ALA A 32 12.54 14.99 6.75
N PHE A 33 11.38 15.39 6.21
CA PHE A 33 10.30 15.98 7.00
C PHE A 33 9.77 15.00 8.06
N SER A 34 9.58 13.74 7.70
CA SER A 34 9.17 12.69 8.63
C SER A 34 10.19 12.49 9.76
N LEU A 35 11.48 12.51 9.43
CA LEU A 35 12.57 12.43 10.42
C LEU A 35 12.55 13.64 11.35
N ALA A 36 12.41 14.85 10.82
CA ALA A 36 12.36 16.08 11.61
C ALA A 36 11.18 16.11 12.59
N THR A 37 10.10 15.42 12.26
CA THR A 37 8.90 15.26 13.12
C THR A 37 8.93 13.98 13.96
N HIS A 38 10.10 13.40 14.22
CA HIS A 38 10.27 12.15 14.98
C HIS A 38 9.40 10.99 14.45
N ARG A 39 9.27 10.88 13.12
CA ARG A 39 8.43 9.85 12.47
C ARG A 39 6.97 9.92 12.93
N HIS A 40 6.45 11.12 13.15
CA HIS A 40 5.03 11.27 13.51
C HIS A 40 4.13 10.59 12.45
N PRO A 41 3.08 9.84 12.84
CA PRO A 41 2.25 9.08 11.90
C PRO A 41 1.66 9.92 10.75
N LEU A 42 1.27 11.16 11.00
CA LEU A 42 0.77 12.09 9.98
C LEU A 42 1.87 12.61 9.04
N ALA A 43 3.13 12.58 9.45
CA ALA A 43 4.27 12.93 8.61
C ALA A 43 4.77 11.71 7.80
N ASN A 44 3.86 10.90 7.26
CA ASN A 44 4.17 9.72 6.47
C ASN A 44 4.82 10.12 5.13
N PRO A 45 6.04 9.63 4.81
CA PRO A 45 6.75 10.03 3.58
C PRO A 45 5.99 9.68 2.30
N VAL A 46 5.32 8.52 2.28
CA VAL A 46 4.54 8.08 1.11
C VAL A 46 3.37 9.03 0.88
N LEU A 47 2.63 9.38 1.94
CA LEU A 47 1.50 10.31 1.85
C LEU A 47 1.95 11.66 1.29
N HIS A 48 3.00 12.25 1.87
CA HIS A 48 3.46 13.57 1.46
C HIS A 48 4.07 13.58 0.06
N SER A 49 4.87 12.57 -0.31
CA SER A 49 5.41 12.47 -1.67
C SER A 49 4.31 12.34 -2.72
N MET A 50 3.25 11.59 -2.44
CA MET A 50 2.11 11.46 -3.37
C MET A 50 1.41 12.80 -3.60
N TRP A 51 1.10 13.55 -2.53
CA TRP A 51 0.46 14.85 -2.64
C TRP A 51 1.33 15.88 -3.38
N ILE A 52 2.63 15.91 -3.09
CA ILE A 52 3.58 16.81 -3.76
C ILE A 52 3.65 16.48 -5.26
N ILE A 53 3.80 15.20 -5.62
CA ILE A 53 3.85 14.77 -7.01
C ILE A 53 2.52 15.08 -7.71
N ALA A 54 1.39 14.76 -7.10
CA ALA A 54 0.07 15.04 -7.66
C ALA A 54 -0.13 16.53 -7.91
N ALA A 55 0.20 17.38 -6.93
CA ALA A 55 0.15 18.83 -7.10
C ALA A 55 1.08 19.32 -8.22
N PHE A 56 2.28 18.80 -8.30
CA PHE A 56 3.25 19.16 -9.34
C PHE A 56 2.74 18.79 -10.75
N LEU A 57 2.17 17.59 -10.92
CA LEU A 57 1.59 17.15 -12.19
C LEU A 57 0.39 18.03 -12.60
N LEU A 58 -0.50 18.36 -11.65
CA LEU A 58 -1.65 19.22 -11.90
C LEU A 58 -1.23 20.65 -12.29
N LEU A 59 -0.25 21.22 -11.58
CA LEU A 59 0.24 22.59 -11.85
C LEU A 59 0.98 22.70 -13.18
N THR A 60 1.68 21.65 -13.59
CA THR A 60 2.43 21.63 -14.85
C THR A 60 1.62 21.11 -16.03
N GLY A 61 0.39 20.63 -15.81
CA GLY A 61 -0.44 20.01 -16.84
C GLY A 61 0.17 18.73 -17.41
N THR A 62 1.07 18.06 -16.66
CA THR A 62 1.75 16.85 -17.13
C THR A 62 0.85 15.63 -16.96
N SER A 63 0.75 14.81 -18.01
CA SER A 63 -0.03 13.58 -17.99
C SER A 63 0.63 12.53 -17.08
N TYR A 64 -0.20 11.68 -16.44
CA TYR A 64 0.30 10.55 -15.66
C TYR A 64 1.19 9.61 -16.47
N THR A 65 0.87 9.38 -17.74
CA THR A 65 1.67 8.53 -18.65
C THR A 65 3.07 9.06 -18.86
N THR A 66 3.22 10.38 -19.03
CA THR A 66 4.53 11.03 -19.12
C THR A 66 5.34 10.89 -17.83
N TYR A 67 4.72 11.14 -16.69
CA TYR A 67 5.32 10.94 -15.38
C TYR A 67 5.74 9.49 -15.17
N PHE A 68 4.86 8.54 -15.46
CA PHE A 68 5.10 7.12 -15.24
C PHE A 68 6.24 6.57 -16.08
N GLY A 69 6.52 7.18 -17.24
CA GLY A 69 7.71 6.85 -18.04
C GLY A 69 9.02 6.90 -17.25
N GLY A 70 9.12 7.78 -16.23
CA GLY A 70 10.25 7.82 -15.30
C GLY A 70 10.00 7.03 -14.02
N ALA A 71 8.80 7.14 -13.44
CA ALA A 71 8.46 6.47 -12.20
C ALA A 71 8.46 4.93 -12.31
N GLN A 72 8.30 4.37 -13.51
CA GLN A 72 8.38 2.92 -13.74
C GLN A 72 9.70 2.29 -13.30
N PHE A 73 10.82 3.03 -13.27
CA PHE A 73 12.09 2.51 -12.76
C PHE A 73 12.03 2.24 -11.26
N VAL A 74 11.31 3.07 -10.50
CA VAL A 74 11.03 2.82 -9.07
C VAL A 74 10.08 1.63 -8.94
N HIS A 75 9.07 1.54 -9.79
CA HIS A 75 8.13 0.41 -9.81
C HIS A 75 8.84 -0.92 -10.10
N PHE A 76 9.80 -0.93 -11.03
CA PHE A 76 10.61 -2.11 -11.32
C PHE A 76 11.36 -2.63 -10.10
N LEU A 77 11.85 -1.73 -9.22
CA LEU A 77 12.55 -2.11 -7.99
C LEU A 77 11.64 -2.79 -6.94
N LEU A 78 10.33 -2.77 -7.14
CA LEU A 78 9.38 -3.43 -6.24
C LEU A 78 9.64 -4.95 -6.17
N GLY A 79 9.96 -5.58 -7.30
CA GLY A 79 10.30 -7.00 -7.35
C GLY A 79 11.53 -7.36 -6.50
N PRO A 80 12.71 -6.79 -6.79
CA PRO A 80 13.91 -6.99 -5.96
C PRO A 80 13.71 -6.62 -4.49
N ALA A 81 13.01 -5.52 -4.20
CA ALA A 81 12.71 -5.10 -2.82
C ALA A 81 11.86 -6.14 -2.08
N THR A 82 10.86 -6.72 -2.75
CA THR A 82 10.03 -7.78 -2.17
C THR A 82 10.85 -9.04 -1.89
N VAL A 83 11.74 -9.43 -2.79
CA VAL A 83 12.64 -10.57 -2.59
C VAL A 83 13.62 -10.31 -1.44
N ALA A 84 14.11 -9.06 -1.31
CA ALA A 84 15.01 -8.68 -0.22
C ALA A 84 14.38 -8.85 1.18
N LEU A 85 13.04 -8.84 1.29
CA LEU A 85 12.34 -9.17 2.56
C LEU A 85 12.57 -10.62 3.02
N ALA A 86 13.06 -11.50 2.15
CA ALA A 86 13.44 -12.85 2.53
C ALA A 86 14.64 -12.89 3.49
N VAL A 87 15.54 -11.90 3.43
CA VAL A 87 16.72 -11.82 4.30
C VAL A 87 16.31 -11.67 5.77
N PRO A 88 15.60 -10.59 6.17
CA PRO A 88 15.15 -10.45 7.55
C PRO A 88 14.18 -11.55 7.99
N LEU A 89 13.41 -12.14 7.05
CA LEU A 89 12.59 -13.32 7.36
C LEU A 89 13.47 -14.51 7.77
N TYR A 90 14.53 -14.80 7.02
CA TYR A 90 15.45 -15.88 7.32
C TYR A 90 16.19 -15.66 8.66
N GLU A 91 16.63 -14.43 8.91
CA GLU A 91 17.27 -14.06 10.19
C GLU A 91 16.35 -14.27 11.38
N ASN A 92 15.05 -13.96 11.23
CA ASN A 92 14.04 -14.11 12.29
C ASN A 92 13.27 -15.44 12.24
N ARG A 93 13.72 -16.43 11.45
CA ARG A 93 12.98 -17.69 11.21
C ARG A 93 12.56 -18.45 12.47
N LYS A 94 13.38 -18.42 13.55
CA LYS A 94 13.02 -19.07 14.81
C LYS A 94 11.80 -18.41 15.47
N ALA A 95 11.75 -17.08 15.48
CA ALA A 95 10.61 -16.33 16.01
C ALA A 95 9.35 -16.53 15.17
N VAL A 96 9.51 -16.61 13.85
CA VAL A 96 8.42 -16.87 12.89
C VAL A 96 7.85 -18.29 13.11
N LEU A 97 8.71 -19.30 13.16
CA LEU A 97 8.28 -20.68 13.39
C LEU A 97 7.59 -20.87 14.74
N ALA A 98 8.06 -20.19 15.79
CA ALA A 98 7.43 -20.21 17.10
C ALA A 98 6.05 -19.52 17.13
N ALA A 99 5.80 -18.60 16.20
CA ALA A 99 4.54 -17.85 16.11
C ALA A 99 3.63 -18.34 14.96
N ILE A 100 3.96 -19.44 14.27
CA ILE A 100 3.29 -19.83 13.03
C ILE A 100 1.79 -20.08 13.22
N LEU A 101 1.39 -20.75 14.31
CA LEU A 101 -0.02 -21.04 14.57
C LEU A 101 -0.85 -19.76 14.83
N PRO A 102 -0.46 -18.86 15.76
CA PRO A 102 -1.17 -17.61 15.94
C PRO A 102 -1.14 -16.73 14.68
N MET A 103 -0.07 -16.76 13.88
CA MET A 103 0.00 -16.05 12.62
C MET A 103 -1.03 -16.56 11.59
N LEU A 104 -1.17 -17.88 11.43
CA LEU A 104 -2.16 -18.48 10.53
C LEU A 104 -3.59 -18.14 10.96
N VAL A 105 -3.90 -18.23 12.24
CA VAL A 105 -5.21 -17.84 12.77
C VAL A 105 -5.48 -16.36 12.53
N ALA A 106 -4.51 -15.50 12.88
CA ALA A 106 -4.64 -14.05 12.67
C ALA A 106 -4.77 -13.68 11.17
N LEU A 107 -4.07 -14.40 10.29
CA LEU A 107 -4.18 -14.22 8.84
C LEU A 107 -5.61 -14.52 8.35
N VAL A 108 -6.13 -15.69 8.66
CA VAL A 108 -7.47 -16.09 8.20
C VAL A 108 -8.54 -15.16 8.77
N VAL A 109 -8.53 -14.94 10.08
CA VAL A 109 -9.49 -14.07 10.75
C VAL A 109 -9.38 -12.63 10.23
N GLY A 110 -8.17 -12.10 10.12
CA GLY A 110 -7.94 -10.74 9.64
C GLY A 110 -8.35 -10.52 8.18
N SER A 111 -8.01 -11.48 7.29
CA SER A 111 -8.40 -11.42 5.87
C SER A 111 -9.91 -11.52 5.71
N LEU A 112 -10.57 -12.45 6.40
CA LEU A 112 -12.03 -12.57 6.38
C LEU A 112 -12.71 -11.30 6.93
N THR A 113 -12.21 -10.76 8.04
CA THR A 113 -12.74 -9.53 8.62
C THR A 113 -12.61 -8.36 7.65
N ALA A 114 -11.47 -8.23 6.97
CA ALA A 114 -11.24 -7.17 5.98
C ALA A 114 -12.22 -7.29 4.79
N ILE A 115 -12.42 -8.50 4.26
CA ILE A 115 -13.31 -8.76 3.14
C ILE A 115 -14.77 -8.55 3.54
N ILE A 116 -15.23 -9.22 4.59
CA ILE A 116 -16.63 -9.20 5.02
C ILE A 116 -17.05 -7.78 5.43
N SER A 117 -16.21 -7.08 6.19
CA SER A 117 -16.54 -5.71 6.62
C SER A 117 -16.71 -4.76 5.44
N VAL A 118 -15.89 -4.88 4.42
CA VAL A 118 -16.03 -4.06 3.19
C VAL A 118 -17.33 -4.37 2.47
N VAL A 119 -17.60 -5.65 2.23
CA VAL A 119 -18.83 -6.05 1.52
C VAL A 119 -20.06 -5.58 2.29
N VAL A 120 -20.13 -5.87 3.59
CA VAL A 120 -21.28 -5.50 4.43
C VAL A 120 -21.48 -3.98 4.48
N LEU A 121 -20.40 -3.21 4.70
CA LEU A 121 -20.49 -1.74 4.77
C LEU A 121 -20.83 -1.12 3.43
N ALA A 122 -20.26 -1.61 2.34
CA ALA A 122 -20.52 -1.08 1.01
C ALA A 122 -21.94 -1.40 0.54
N GLU A 123 -22.44 -2.61 0.78
CA GLU A 123 -23.84 -2.98 0.48
C GLU A 123 -24.83 -2.20 1.37
N ALA A 124 -24.53 -2.05 2.68
CA ALA A 124 -25.36 -1.25 3.57
C ALA A 124 -25.39 0.24 3.16
N ALA A 125 -24.35 0.74 2.52
CA ALA A 125 -24.29 2.08 1.93
C ALA A 125 -24.99 2.16 0.55
N GLY A 126 -25.54 1.07 0.03
CA GLY A 126 -26.23 1.02 -1.26
C GLY A 126 -25.31 1.16 -2.47
N LEU A 127 -24.04 0.82 -2.35
CA LEU A 127 -23.09 0.93 -3.46
C LEU A 127 -23.37 -0.11 -4.53
N PRO A 128 -23.21 0.24 -5.84
CA PRO A 128 -23.36 -0.71 -6.93
C PRO A 128 -22.39 -1.89 -6.80
N ARG A 129 -22.81 -3.08 -7.26
CA ARG A 129 -22.01 -4.32 -7.22
C ARG A 129 -20.57 -4.13 -7.72
N GLY A 130 -20.37 -3.45 -8.85
CA GLY A 130 -19.03 -3.20 -9.40
C GLY A 130 -18.13 -2.43 -8.45
N VAL A 131 -18.68 -1.47 -7.70
CA VAL A 131 -17.95 -0.71 -6.67
C VAL A 131 -17.61 -1.60 -5.48
N VAL A 132 -18.56 -2.41 -5.00
CA VAL A 132 -18.32 -3.36 -3.89
C VAL A 132 -17.17 -4.29 -4.25
N LEU A 133 -17.20 -4.89 -5.46
CA LEU A 133 -16.16 -5.80 -5.95
C LEU A 133 -14.79 -5.10 -6.06
N ALA A 134 -14.76 -3.86 -6.56
CA ALA A 134 -13.53 -3.08 -6.65
C ALA A 134 -12.91 -2.75 -5.27
N LEU A 135 -13.73 -2.53 -4.25
CA LEU A 135 -13.29 -2.23 -2.88
C LEU A 135 -12.86 -3.47 -2.09
N THR A 136 -13.34 -4.65 -2.44
CA THR A 136 -13.14 -5.88 -1.66
C THR A 136 -11.67 -6.27 -1.49
N PRO A 137 -10.78 -6.19 -2.50
CA PRO A 137 -9.37 -6.56 -2.35
C PRO A 137 -8.48 -5.43 -1.80
N LYS A 138 -9.02 -4.34 -1.27
CA LYS A 138 -8.27 -3.12 -0.88
C LYS A 138 -7.14 -3.30 0.14
N SER A 139 -7.11 -4.42 0.88
CA SER A 139 -6.11 -4.67 1.93
C SER A 139 -4.83 -5.36 1.46
N VAL A 140 -4.75 -5.73 0.17
CA VAL A 140 -3.53 -6.28 -0.42
C VAL A 140 -2.81 -5.25 -1.29
N THR A 141 -1.60 -5.59 -1.78
CA THR A 141 -0.81 -4.69 -2.63
C THR A 141 -1.54 -4.35 -3.92
N ALA A 142 -1.35 -3.13 -4.43
CA ALA A 142 -2.09 -2.60 -5.58
C ALA A 142 -2.08 -3.53 -6.80
N GLY A 143 -0.92 -4.11 -7.15
CA GLY A 143 -0.83 -5.03 -8.29
C GLY A 143 -1.70 -6.29 -8.12
N VAL A 144 -1.71 -6.89 -6.93
CA VAL A 144 -2.55 -8.06 -6.62
C VAL A 144 -4.02 -7.66 -6.58
N ALA A 145 -4.34 -6.55 -5.92
CA ALA A 145 -5.72 -6.07 -5.80
C ALA A 145 -6.34 -5.75 -7.17
N MET A 146 -5.60 -5.06 -8.04
CA MET A 146 -6.04 -4.75 -9.40
C MET A 146 -6.28 -6.02 -10.23
N GLY A 147 -5.36 -6.99 -10.17
CA GLY A 147 -5.52 -8.27 -10.87
C GLY A 147 -6.75 -9.05 -10.37
N ILE A 148 -7.04 -9.04 -9.07
CA ILE A 148 -8.28 -9.62 -8.52
C ILE A 148 -9.51 -8.87 -9.08
N SER A 149 -9.47 -7.54 -9.06
CA SER A 149 -10.55 -6.68 -9.56
C SER A 149 -10.84 -6.94 -11.04
N GLU A 150 -9.80 -7.00 -11.88
CA GLU A 150 -9.92 -7.36 -13.30
C GLU A 150 -10.57 -8.74 -13.50
N SER A 151 -10.16 -9.74 -12.73
CA SER A 151 -10.72 -11.09 -12.81
C SER A 151 -12.21 -11.15 -12.45
N LEU A 152 -12.68 -10.19 -11.67
CA LEU A 152 -14.08 -10.03 -11.26
C LEU A 152 -14.86 -9.02 -12.13
N HIS A 153 -14.27 -8.54 -13.23
CA HIS A 153 -14.85 -7.51 -14.10
C HIS A 153 -15.24 -6.22 -13.35
N ALA A 154 -14.51 -5.88 -12.27
CA ALA A 154 -14.64 -4.64 -11.54
C ALA A 154 -13.61 -3.60 -12.03
N ASP A 155 -13.67 -2.35 -11.53
CA ASP A 155 -12.78 -1.27 -11.95
C ASP A 155 -11.43 -1.31 -11.21
N PRO A 156 -10.31 -1.65 -11.91
CA PRO A 156 -8.98 -1.69 -11.29
C PRO A 156 -8.50 -0.30 -10.82
N SER A 157 -8.93 0.78 -11.47
CA SER A 157 -8.52 2.14 -11.11
C SER A 157 -9.12 2.54 -9.76
N LEU A 158 -10.40 2.24 -9.55
CA LEU A 158 -11.06 2.42 -8.26
C LEU A 158 -10.41 1.56 -7.18
N THR A 159 -10.07 0.32 -7.51
CA THR A 159 -9.34 -0.58 -6.61
C THR A 159 -7.99 0.01 -6.20
N ALA A 160 -7.21 0.54 -7.14
CA ALA A 160 -5.93 1.15 -6.86
C ALA A 160 -6.05 2.33 -5.88
N VAL A 161 -7.05 3.20 -6.08
CA VAL A 161 -7.35 4.32 -5.16
C VAL A 161 -7.69 3.80 -3.77
N ALA A 162 -8.56 2.80 -3.67
CA ALA A 162 -8.96 2.20 -2.39
C ALA A 162 -7.78 1.57 -1.65
N VAL A 163 -6.90 0.87 -2.36
CA VAL A 163 -5.66 0.29 -1.82
C VAL A 163 -4.78 1.39 -1.23
N VAL A 164 -4.51 2.44 -2.00
CA VAL A 164 -3.64 3.54 -1.55
C VAL A 164 -4.21 4.21 -0.30
N LEU A 165 -5.49 4.55 -0.30
CA LEU A 165 -6.15 5.14 0.86
C LEU A 165 -6.10 4.22 2.08
N THR A 166 -6.36 2.92 1.89
CA THR A 166 -6.28 1.92 2.97
C THR A 166 -4.87 1.84 3.56
N GLY A 167 -3.85 1.82 2.71
CA GLY A 167 -2.45 1.78 3.14
C GLY A 167 -2.05 3.02 3.94
N ILE A 168 -2.41 4.21 3.46
CA ILE A 168 -2.14 5.49 4.13
C ILE A 168 -2.85 5.54 5.49
N MET A 169 -4.15 5.25 5.52
CA MET A 169 -4.93 5.23 6.75
C MET A 169 -4.35 4.24 7.77
N GLY A 170 -4.00 3.03 7.33
CA GLY A 170 -3.37 2.03 8.20
C GLY A 170 -2.02 2.48 8.73
N ALA A 171 -1.17 3.07 7.91
CA ALA A 171 0.14 3.58 8.33
C ALA A 171 0.03 4.72 9.35
N VAL A 172 -1.00 5.58 9.23
CA VAL A 172 -1.27 6.66 10.18
C VAL A 172 -1.85 6.14 11.49
N ILE A 173 -2.81 5.22 11.42
CA ILE A 173 -3.61 4.79 12.57
C ILE A 173 -2.92 3.71 13.39
N VAL A 174 -2.12 2.82 12.80
CA VAL A 174 -1.60 1.63 13.45
C VAL A 174 -0.87 1.91 14.77
N THR A 175 0.06 2.86 14.77
CA THR A 175 0.87 3.16 15.96
C THR A 175 0.02 3.69 17.12
N PRO A 176 -0.79 4.76 16.94
CA PRO A 176 -1.65 5.27 18.03
C PRO A 176 -2.70 4.25 18.47
N LEU A 177 -3.28 3.47 17.54
CA LEU A 177 -4.26 2.44 17.86
C LEU A 177 -3.65 1.36 18.75
N MET A 178 -2.51 0.77 18.35
CA MET A 178 -1.84 -0.28 19.09
C MET A 178 -1.40 0.17 20.48
N ASN A 179 -0.94 1.43 20.58
CA ASN A 179 -0.61 2.02 21.88
C ASN A 179 -1.86 2.14 22.78
N ARG A 180 -2.99 2.61 22.20
CA ARG A 180 -4.23 2.82 22.95
C ARG A 180 -4.85 1.51 23.48
N ILE A 181 -4.76 0.43 22.72
CA ILE A 181 -5.28 -0.90 23.11
C ILE A 181 -4.24 -1.75 23.87
N GLY A 182 -3.06 -1.19 24.16
CA GLY A 182 -2.04 -1.84 25.00
C GLY A 182 -1.30 -3.01 24.37
N ILE A 183 -1.35 -3.15 23.03
CA ILE A 183 -0.57 -4.19 22.33
C ILE A 183 0.87 -3.72 22.21
N THR A 184 1.80 -4.34 22.90
CA THR A 184 3.22 -3.98 22.95
C THR A 184 4.12 -4.90 22.13
N ASP A 185 3.68 -6.12 21.78
CA ASP A 185 4.45 -7.07 20.98
C ASP A 185 4.56 -6.58 19.52
N PHE A 186 5.78 -6.24 19.10
CA PHE A 186 6.05 -5.75 17.76
C PHE A 186 5.76 -6.78 16.65
N ARG A 187 5.80 -8.08 16.96
CA ARG A 187 5.39 -9.14 16.00
C ARG A 187 3.91 -9.03 15.69
N ALA A 188 3.08 -8.91 16.73
CA ALA A 188 1.63 -8.75 16.58
C ALA A 188 1.26 -7.44 15.88
N ARG A 189 1.91 -6.32 16.25
CA ARG A 189 1.74 -5.01 15.59
C ARG A 189 2.06 -5.07 14.11
N GLY A 190 3.23 -5.63 13.77
CA GLY A 190 3.67 -5.79 12.39
C GLY A 190 2.71 -6.67 11.60
N PHE A 191 2.35 -7.83 12.13
CA PHE A 191 1.47 -8.76 11.46
C PHE A 191 0.08 -8.15 11.17
N ALA A 192 -0.50 -7.45 12.14
CA ALA A 192 -1.78 -6.78 11.98
C ALA A 192 -1.74 -5.69 10.89
N VAL A 193 -0.69 -4.86 10.86
CA VAL A 193 -0.60 -3.80 9.84
C VAL A 193 -0.30 -4.35 8.46
N GLY A 194 0.45 -5.46 8.36
CA GLY A 194 0.72 -6.13 7.09
C GLY A 194 -0.55 -6.69 6.45
N ILE A 195 -1.47 -7.26 7.23
CA ILE A 195 -2.79 -7.71 6.75
C ILE A 195 -3.66 -6.52 6.34
N ALA A 196 -3.70 -5.47 7.16
CA ALA A 196 -4.66 -4.37 6.98
C ALA A 196 -4.23 -3.33 5.95
N ALA A 197 -2.91 -3.07 5.82
CA ALA A 197 -2.37 -1.90 5.11
C ALA A 197 -1.19 -2.22 4.18
N HIS A 198 -1.04 -3.48 3.84
CA HIS A 198 -0.10 -3.98 2.81
C HIS A 198 1.29 -3.30 2.83
N GLY A 199 1.85 -2.93 1.65
CA GLY A 199 3.21 -2.37 1.51
C GLY A 199 3.41 -1.02 2.21
N ILE A 200 2.42 -0.12 2.17
CA ILE A 200 2.51 1.20 2.82
C ILE A 200 2.57 1.03 4.36
N GLY A 201 1.72 0.16 4.90
CA GLY A 201 1.76 -0.20 6.32
C GLY A 201 3.05 -0.92 6.71
N THR A 202 3.56 -1.81 5.86
CA THR A 202 4.83 -2.51 6.07
C THR A 202 6.01 -1.54 6.12
N ALA A 203 6.06 -0.56 5.21
CA ALA A 203 7.08 0.50 5.26
C ALA A 203 7.02 1.29 6.58
N ARG A 204 5.81 1.60 7.05
CA ARG A 204 5.62 2.24 8.37
C ARG A 204 6.09 1.34 9.52
N ALA A 205 5.81 0.05 9.46
CA ALA A 205 6.24 -0.91 10.50
C ALA A 205 7.77 -0.95 10.62
N PHE A 206 8.51 -0.98 9.52
CA PHE A 206 9.98 -0.89 9.52
C PHE A 206 10.51 0.41 10.11
N GLN A 207 9.80 1.53 9.96
CA GLN A 207 10.19 2.80 10.58
C GLN A 207 10.00 2.81 12.09
N VAL A 208 9.12 1.98 12.61
CA VAL A 208 8.84 1.87 14.06
C VAL A 208 9.77 0.87 14.72
N ASP A 209 9.90 -0.32 14.15
CA ASP A 209 10.71 -1.41 14.69
C ASP A 209 11.03 -2.45 13.60
N ALA A 210 12.25 -2.97 13.58
CA ALA A 210 12.68 -3.93 12.57
C ALA A 210 11.88 -5.25 12.62
N VAL A 211 11.54 -5.75 13.84
CA VAL A 211 10.75 -6.97 14.01
C VAL A 211 9.32 -6.73 13.50
N ALA A 212 8.73 -5.57 13.82
CA ALA A 212 7.41 -5.22 13.28
C ALA A 212 7.42 -5.18 11.75
N GLY A 213 8.48 -4.63 11.14
CA GLY A 213 8.65 -4.60 9.69
C GLY A 213 8.69 -6.00 9.06
N VAL A 214 9.48 -6.91 9.64
CA VAL A 214 9.58 -8.31 9.19
C VAL A 214 8.22 -9.01 9.23
N PHE A 215 7.54 -8.94 10.35
CA PHE A 215 6.23 -9.59 10.51
C PHE A 215 5.15 -8.95 9.63
N ALA A 216 5.25 -7.64 9.36
CA ALA A 216 4.37 -6.97 8.41
C ALA A 216 4.61 -7.43 6.96
N GLY A 217 5.87 -7.59 6.54
CA GLY A 217 6.21 -8.13 5.23
C GLY A 217 5.69 -9.55 5.00
N ILE A 218 5.83 -10.41 6.03
CA ILE A 218 5.30 -11.78 6.00
C ILE A 218 3.77 -11.75 5.86
N ALA A 219 3.12 -10.97 6.72
CA ALA A 219 1.66 -10.85 6.72
C ALA A 219 1.11 -10.32 5.40
N MET A 220 1.75 -9.29 4.82
CA MET A 220 1.41 -8.72 3.52
C MET A 220 1.46 -9.78 2.42
N SER A 221 2.54 -10.57 2.38
CA SER A 221 2.74 -11.60 1.34
C SER A 221 1.73 -12.74 1.48
N LEU A 222 1.51 -13.23 2.69
CA LEU A 222 0.52 -14.28 2.96
C LEU A 222 -0.91 -13.78 2.71
N ASN A 223 -1.22 -12.53 3.09
CA ASN A 223 -2.53 -11.93 2.86
C ASN A 223 -2.84 -11.79 1.37
N ALA A 224 -1.83 -11.49 0.54
CA ALA A 224 -2.01 -11.45 -0.91
C ALA A 224 -2.49 -12.81 -1.45
N LEU A 225 -1.89 -13.91 -1.02
CA LEU A 225 -2.29 -15.28 -1.42
C LEU A 225 -3.70 -15.62 -0.91
N VAL A 226 -3.95 -15.40 0.38
CA VAL A 226 -5.25 -15.74 0.98
C VAL A 226 -6.37 -14.91 0.38
N THR A 227 -6.17 -13.61 0.19
CA THR A 227 -7.16 -12.70 -0.40
C THR A 227 -7.45 -13.03 -1.86
N SER A 228 -6.44 -13.47 -2.63
CA SER A 228 -6.64 -13.90 -4.02
C SER A 228 -7.55 -15.13 -4.13
N LEU A 229 -7.61 -15.95 -3.10
CA LEU A 229 -8.52 -17.10 -3.04
C LEU A 229 -9.88 -16.72 -2.45
N LEU A 230 -9.89 -15.90 -1.39
CA LEU A 230 -11.11 -15.59 -0.65
C LEU A 230 -12.02 -14.57 -1.38
N VAL A 231 -11.45 -13.59 -2.09
CA VAL A 231 -12.28 -12.54 -2.72
C VAL A 231 -13.15 -13.07 -3.84
N PRO A 232 -12.68 -13.92 -4.79
CA PRO A 232 -13.58 -14.55 -5.76
C PRO A 232 -14.71 -15.36 -5.11
N LEU A 233 -14.39 -16.09 -4.04
CA LEU A 233 -15.39 -16.82 -3.26
C LEU A 233 -16.41 -15.89 -2.58
N ALA A 234 -15.92 -14.82 -1.96
CA ALA A 234 -16.79 -13.82 -1.34
C ALA A 234 -17.69 -13.10 -2.36
N ALA A 235 -17.15 -12.83 -3.56
CA ALA A 235 -17.91 -12.22 -4.65
C ALA A 235 -19.11 -13.07 -5.08
N THR A 236 -18.97 -14.40 -5.09
CA THR A 236 -20.07 -15.31 -5.45
C THR A 236 -21.07 -15.51 -4.31
N LEU A 237 -20.62 -15.48 -3.06
CA LEU A 237 -21.45 -15.82 -1.90
C LEU A 237 -22.12 -14.61 -1.23
N LEU A 238 -21.42 -13.48 -1.20
CA LEU A 238 -21.80 -12.33 -0.37
C LEU A 238 -22.29 -11.14 -1.19
N VAL A 239 -21.72 -10.87 -2.37
CA VAL A 239 -22.08 -9.70 -3.15
C VAL A 239 -23.36 -9.96 -3.95
N ARG A 240 -24.43 -9.24 -3.60
CA ARG A 240 -25.76 -9.37 -4.19
C ARG A 240 -25.95 -8.44 -5.38
N GLY A 241 -26.89 -8.80 -6.23
CA GLY A 241 -27.30 -8.00 -7.38
C GLY A 241 -26.67 -8.40 -8.72
N PRO A 242 -27.32 -8.06 -9.82
CA PRO A 242 -26.79 -8.21 -11.17
C PRO A 242 -25.62 -7.29 -11.44
#